data_fdd7fe2d77a0dbd55470c89f1189ef7b
#
_entry.id   fdd7fe2d77a0dbd55470c89f1189ef7b
#
_cell.length_a   1.000
_cell.length_b   1.000
_cell.length_c   1.000
_cell.angle_alpha   90.00
_cell.angle_beta   90.00
_cell.angle_gamma   90.00
#
_symmetry.space_group_name_H-M   'P 1'
#
loop_
_entity.id
_entity.type
_entity.pdbx_description
1 polymer ?
#
loop_
_entity_poly.entity_id
_entity_poly.type
_entity_poly.pdbx_seq_one_letter_code
_entity_poly.pdbx_strand_id
1 'polypeptide(L)'
;CVEETWAYQDGEKKLEGAKRETQAELADAWQKLTDGQKTLEENEQKLADARTELEDGEKKLADGQAEYETNSAEFEKAKSSAWSELNAASAQLEQAQAKLTASQTQLDAQRTALDAQQAQLNEALAAGLISQEAAAAQQAQLDAAFAQLKQAQAQLDEGKKSLESGRAELAAAGAAAS
;
A
#
# COMPACT_ATOMS: atom_id res chain seq x y z
N CYS A 1 52.37 67.09 71.97
CA CYS A 1 52.82 65.66 71.94
C CYS A 1 51.72 64.65 72.12
N VAL A 2 50.68 64.87 72.95
CA VAL A 2 49.61 63.84 73.18
C VAL A 2 48.60 63.85 72.03
N GLU A 3 48.24 65.00 71.48
CA GLU A 3 47.26 65.13 70.39
C GLU A 3 47.77 64.53 69.06
N GLU A 4 49.01 64.60 68.76
CA GLU A 4 49.67 64.04 67.53
C GLU A 4 49.66 62.48 67.60
N THR A 5 49.83 61.94 68.80
CA THR A 5 49.79 60.48 68.98
C THR A 5 48.37 59.91 68.78
N TRP A 6 47.36 60.64 69.21
CA TRP A 6 45.96 60.30 68.98
C TRP A 6 45.54 60.39 67.51
N ALA A 7 45.94 61.41 66.82
CA ALA A 7 45.67 61.58 65.41
C ALA A 7 46.33 60.47 64.56
N TYR A 8 47.54 60.04 64.93
CA TYR A 8 48.27 58.94 64.27
C TYR A 8 47.56 57.58 64.54
N GLN A 9 47.14 57.31 65.77
CA GLN A 9 46.42 56.09 66.15
C GLN A 9 45.04 56.01 65.47
N ASP A 10 44.33 57.13 65.35
CA ASP A 10 43.06 57.22 64.65
C ASP A 10 43.23 56.98 63.14
N GLY A 11 44.31 57.53 62.56
CA GLY A 11 44.69 57.28 61.18
C GLY A 11 45.04 55.80 60.89
N GLU A 12 45.80 55.15 61.80
CA GLU A 12 46.09 53.73 61.70
C GLU A 12 44.86 52.84 61.77
N LYS A 13 43.93 53.15 62.68
CA LYS A 13 42.65 52.41 62.82
C LYS A 13 41.79 52.57 61.56
N LYS A 14 41.70 53.75 61.00
CA LYS A 14 40.96 54.00 59.74
C LYS A 14 41.62 53.27 58.55
N LEU A 15 42.95 53.25 58.47
CA LEU A 15 43.68 52.53 57.46
C LEU A 15 43.49 51.02 57.55
N GLU A 16 43.56 50.46 58.80
CA GLU A 16 43.28 49.03 59.01
C GLU A 16 41.83 48.67 58.73
N GLY A 17 40.85 49.55 59.04
CA GLY A 17 39.45 49.37 58.70
C GLY A 17 39.28 49.34 57.16
N ALA A 18 39.82 50.29 56.45
CA ALA A 18 39.77 50.35 55.00
C ALA A 18 40.45 49.13 54.33
N LYS A 19 41.59 48.68 54.91
CA LYS A 19 42.27 47.44 54.45
C LYS A 19 41.39 46.19 54.59
N ARG A 20 40.74 46.02 55.72
CA ARG A 20 39.84 44.89 55.97
C ARG A 20 38.62 44.91 55.04
N GLU A 21 38.01 46.09 54.82
CA GLU A 21 36.90 46.29 53.92
C GLU A 21 37.27 45.94 52.48
N THR A 22 38.40 46.50 51.99
CA THR A 22 38.91 46.18 50.64
C THR A 22 39.26 44.72 50.47
N GLN A 23 39.84 44.06 51.50
CA GLN A 23 40.14 42.65 51.48
C GLN A 23 38.85 41.79 51.44
N ALA A 24 37.80 42.19 52.15
CA ALA A 24 36.49 41.49 52.14
C ALA A 24 35.83 41.64 50.78
N GLU A 25 35.83 42.86 50.21
CA GLU A 25 35.30 43.10 48.87
C GLU A 25 36.04 42.30 47.79
N LEU A 26 37.38 42.22 47.88
CA LEU A 26 38.19 41.44 46.98
C LEU A 26 37.88 39.93 47.11
N ALA A 27 37.74 39.42 48.33
CA ALA A 27 37.38 38.04 48.57
C ALA A 27 36.01 37.70 48.00
N ASP A 28 35.00 38.58 48.19
CA ASP A 28 33.66 38.42 47.59
C ASP A 28 33.68 38.44 46.04
N ALA A 29 34.49 39.38 45.48
CA ALA A 29 34.66 39.44 44.02
C ALA A 29 35.35 38.18 43.45
N TRP A 30 36.34 37.64 44.14
CA TRP A 30 36.99 36.36 43.77
C TRP A 30 36.00 35.16 43.86
N GLN A 31 35.18 35.11 44.91
CA GLN A 31 34.17 34.08 45.03
C GLN A 31 33.17 34.14 43.89
N LYS A 32 32.65 35.33 43.58
CA LYS A 32 31.72 35.55 42.46
C LYS A 32 32.34 35.19 41.09
N LEU A 33 33.62 35.47 40.89
CA LEU A 33 34.34 35.09 39.69
C LEU A 33 34.46 33.57 39.56
N THR A 34 34.81 32.90 40.66
CA THR A 34 34.93 31.42 40.72
C THR A 34 33.62 30.77 40.42
N ASP A 35 32.51 31.25 41.08
CA ASP A 35 31.16 30.73 40.84
C ASP A 35 30.70 30.98 39.41
N GLY A 36 31.01 32.14 38.85
CA GLY A 36 30.73 32.46 37.45
C GLY A 36 31.47 31.55 36.48
N GLN A 37 32.76 31.26 36.78
CA GLN A 37 33.58 30.36 35.99
C GLN A 37 33.00 28.92 35.98
N LYS A 38 32.61 28.43 37.17
CA LYS A 38 31.98 27.13 37.31
C LYS A 38 30.65 27.06 36.51
N THR A 39 29.84 28.11 36.60
CA THR A 39 28.57 28.16 35.86
C THR A 39 28.82 28.17 34.34
N LEU A 40 29.87 28.85 33.89
CA LEU A 40 30.25 28.83 32.47
C LEU A 40 30.66 27.46 32.00
N GLU A 41 31.52 26.76 32.74
CA GLU A 41 31.93 25.36 32.45
C GLU A 41 30.72 24.40 32.38
N GLU A 42 29.80 24.52 33.33
CA GLU A 42 28.58 23.70 33.34
C GLU A 42 27.68 23.99 32.11
N ASN A 43 27.59 25.26 31.69
CA ASN A 43 26.82 25.64 30.51
C ASN A 43 27.49 25.21 29.21
N GLU A 44 28.81 25.27 29.14
CA GLU A 44 29.58 24.76 27.99
C GLU A 44 29.38 23.26 27.82
N GLN A 45 29.38 22.50 28.91
CA GLN A 45 29.10 21.05 28.88
C GLN A 45 27.67 20.76 28.40
N LYS A 46 26.67 21.46 28.95
CA LYS A 46 25.28 21.33 28.50
C LYS A 46 25.09 21.65 27.02
N LEU A 47 25.82 22.66 26.54
CA LEU A 47 25.78 23.02 25.12
C LEU A 47 26.42 21.94 24.24
N ALA A 48 27.52 21.33 24.68
CA ALA A 48 28.15 20.22 23.98
C ALA A 48 27.23 19.00 23.91
N ASP A 49 26.60 18.64 25.04
CA ASP A 49 25.63 17.54 25.11
C ASP A 49 24.43 17.79 24.19
N ALA A 50 23.86 19.00 24.22
CA ALA A 50 22.74 19.38 23.37
C ALA A 50 23.08 19.34 21.87
N ARG A 51 24.32 19.70 21.50
CA ARG A 51 24.81 19.57 20.11
C ARG A 51 24.85 18.12 19.67
N THR A 52 25.36 17.24 20.52
CA THR A 52 25.43 15.80 20.23
C THR A 52 24.01 15.21 20.05
N GLU A 53 23.08 15.58 20.92
CA GLU A 53 21.68 15.15 20.80
C GLU A 53 21.03 15.66 19.50
N LEU A 54 21.35 16.90 19.10
CA LEU A 54 20.85 17.45 17.85
C LEU A 54 21.41 16.70 16.63
N GLU A 55 22.72 16.45 16.60
CA GLU A 55 23.36 15.69 15.53
C GLU A 55 22.78 14.27 15.39
N ASP A 56 22.56 13.60 16.52
CA ASP A 56 21.91 12.28 16.55
C ASP A 56 20.46 12.35 16.07
N GLY A 57 19.73 13.40 16.43
CA GLY A 57 18.37 13.68 15.96
C GLY A 57 18.31 13.91 14.45
N GLU A 58 19.20 14.74 13.92
CA GLU A 58 19.32 15.00 12.50
C GLU A 58 19.63 13.73 11.70
N LYS A 59 20.54 12.91 12.20
CA LYS A 59 20.87 11.63 11.58
C LYS A 59 19.66 10.68 11.54
N LYS A 60 18.93 10.53 12.66
CA LYS A 60 17.73 9.71 12.72
C LYS A 60 16.65 10.20 11.77
N LEU A 61 16.51 11.51 11.63
CA LEU A 61 15.56 12.11 10.69
C LEU A 61 15.95 11.79 9.25
N ALA A 62 17.23 11.93 8.89
CA ALA A 62 17.74 11.62 7.56
C ALA A 62 17.56 10.12 7.22
N ASP A 63 17.88 9.23 8.15
CA ASP A 63 17.68 7.78 8.00
C ASP A 63 16.19 7.44 7.81
N GLY A 64 15.32 8.02 8.64
CA GLY A 64 13.87 7.84 8.53
C GLY A 64 13.29 8.37 7.21
N GLN A 65 13.81 9.48 6.72
CA GLN A 65 13.41 10.05 5.43
C GLN A 65 13.82 9.16 4.25
N ALA A 66 15.05 8.62 4.28
CA ALA A 66 15.52 7.68 3.27
C ALA A 66 14.71 6.36 3.27
N GLU A 67 14.36 5.85 4.45
CA GLU A 67 13.49 4.68 4.58
C GLU A 67 12.08 4.96 4.04
N TYR A 68 11.50 6.11 4.35
CA TYR A 68 10.20 6.52 3.82
C TYR A 68 10.21 6.61 2.29
N GLU A 69 11.23 7.24 1.70
CA GLU A 69 11.35 7.36 0.25
C GLU A 69 11.47 5.98 -0.43
N THR A 70 12.25 5.07 0.16
CA THR A 70 12.40 3.70 -0.34
C THR A 70 11.07 2.94 -0.27
N ASN A 71 10.41 2.96 0.88
CA ASN A 71 9.13 2.28 1.08
C ASN A 71 8.02 2.86 0.18
N SER A 72 8.02 4.17 -0.01
CA SER A 72 7.08 4.86 -0.92
C SER A 72 7.29 4.42 -2.37
N ALA A 73 8.55 4.35 -2.83
CA ALA A 73 8.86 3.89 -4.18
C ALA A 73 8.49 2.41 -4.40
N GLU A 74 8.74 1.55 -3.41
CA GLU A 74 8.34 0.14 -3.46
C GLU A 74 6.82 -0.02 -3.48
N PHE A 75 6.10 0.78 -2.69
CA PHE A 75 4.64 0.78 -2.69
C PHE A 75 4.06 1.18 -4.05
N GLU A 76 4.54 2.28 -4.64
CA GLU A 76 4.08 2.73 -5.96
C GLU A 76 4.39 1.69 -7.06
N LYS A 77 5.53 1.02 -6.99
CA LYS A 77 5.87 -0.07 -7.90
C LYS A 77 4.93 -1.27 -7.73
N ALA A 78 4.67 -1.69 -6.51
CA ALA A 78 3.75 -2.80 -6.22
C ALA A 78 2.33 -2.48 -6.69
N LYS A 79 1.86 -1.27 -6.44
CA LYS A 79 0.58 -0.76 -6.91
C LYS A 79 0.46 -0.78 -8.43
N SER A 80 1.49 -0.28 -9.14
CA SER A 80 1.54 -0.30 -10.60
C SER A 80 1.50 -1.72 -11.17
N SER A 81 2.24 -2.67 -10.56
CA SER A 81 2.21 -4.07 -10.94
C SER A 81 0.83 -4.69 -10.73
N ALA A 82 0.20 -4.45 -9.58
CA ALA A 82 -1.15 -4.95 -9.28
C ALA A 82 -2.19 -4.43 -10.27
N TRP A 83 -2.14 -3.15 -10.63
CA TRP A 83 -3.03 -2.59 -11.65
C TRP A 83 -2.79 -3.19 -13.04
N SER A 84 -1.53 -3.45 -13.41
CA SER A 84 -1.21 -4.10 -14.67
C SER A 84 -1.78 -5.52 -14.73
N GLU A 85 -1.65 -6.30 -13.65
CA GLU A 85 -2.20 -7.65 -13.55
C GLU A 85 -3.73 -7.66 -13.61
N LEU A 86 -4.39 -6.72 -12.90
CA LEU A 86 -5.84 -6.55 -12.94
C LEU A 86 -6.35 -6.23 -14.34
N ASN A 87 -5.68 -5.33 -15.05
CA ASN A 87 -6.02 -4.98 -16.43
C ASN A 87 -5.83 -6.16 -17.39
N ALA A 88 -4.75 -6.93 -17.24
CA ALA A 88 -4.53 -8.13 -18.04
C ALA A 88 -5.59 -9.21 -17.77
N ALA A 89 -5.97 -9.43 -16.52
CA ALA A 89 -7.02 -10.35 -16.14
C ALA A 89 -8.39 -9.91 -16.68
N SER A 90 -8.70 -8.61 -16.64
CA SER A 90 -9.92 -8.05 -17.25
C SER A 90 -9.98 -8.33 -18.74
N ALA A 91 -8.90 -8.08 -19.46
CA ALA A 91 -8.83 -8.34 -20.91
C ALA A 91 -9.00 -9.84 -21.23
N GLN A 92 -8.44 -10.74 -20.41
CA GLN A 92 -8.64 -12.19 -20.57
C GLN A 92 -10.11 -12.60 -20.36
N LEU A 93 -10.79 -12.03 -19.37
CA LEU A 93 -12.21 -12.29 -19.11
C LEU A 93 -13.09 -11.76 -20.24
N GLU A 94 -12.77 -10.61 -20.81
CA GLU A 94 -13.47 -10.09 -22.00
C GLU A 94 -13.31 -11.00 -23.22
N GLN A 95 -12.11 -11.52 -23.47
CA GLN A 95 -11.87 -12.48 -24.53
C GLN A 95 -12.62 -13.79 -24.30
N ALA A 96 -12.63 -14.29 -23.06
CA ALA A 96 -13.41 -15.47 -22.70
C ALA A 96 -14.91 -15.27 -22.92
N GLN A 97 -15.42 -14.12 -22.54
CA GLN A 97 -16.81 -13.72 -22.81
C GLN A 97 -17.14 -13.74 -24.31
N ALA A 98 -16.29 -13.15 -25.13
CA ALA A 98 -16.48 -13.11 -26.57
C ALA A 98 -16.50 -14.52 -27.17
N LYS A 99 -15.60 -15.41 -26.75
CA LYS A 99 -15.58 -16.81 -27.17
C LYS A 99 -16.85 -17.57 -26.77
N LEU A 100 -17.32 -17.39 -25.51
CA LEU A 100 -18.54 -18.03 -25.04
C LEU A 100 -19.77 -17.53 -25.82
N THR A 101 -19.84 -16.24 -26.13
CA THR A 101 -20.92 -15.65 -26.94
C THR A 101 -20.92 -16.22 -28.37
N ALA A 102 -19.75 -16.33 -29.01
CA ALA A 102 -19.61 -16.93 -30.32
C ALA A 102 -20.03 -18.42 -30.32
N SER A 103 -19.60 -19.17 -29.31
CA SER A 103 -19.99 -20.58 -29.15
C SER A 103 -21.49 -20.74 -28.92
N GLN A 104 -22.11 -19.86 -28.15
CA GLN A 104 -23.57 -19.87 -27.97
C GLN A 104 -24.29 -19.65 -29.30
N THR A 105 -23.88 -18.66 -30.08
CA THR A 105 -24.47 -18.36 -31.40
C THR A 105 -24.32 -19.55 -32.33
N GLN A 106 -23.19 -20.25 -32.33
CA GLN A 106 -22.98 -21.44 -33.15
C GLN A 106 -23.86 -22.61 -32.70
N LEU A 107 -24.02 -22.84 -31.40
CA LEU A 107 -24.90 -23.88 -30.87
C LEU A 107 -26.38 -23.60 -31.18
N ASP A 108 -26.79 -22.34 -31.09
CA ASP A 108 -28.19 -21.94 -31.44
C ASP A 108 -28.44 -22.13 -32.94
N ALA A 109 -27.50 -21.84 -33.82
CA ALA A 109 -27.60 -22.11 -35.24
C ALA A 109 -27.67 -23.63 -35.54
N GLN A 110 -26.86 -24.45 -34.87
CA GLN A 110 -26.87 -25.87 -35.03
C GLN A 110 -28.20 -26.46 -34.55
N ARG A 111 -28.73 -25.97 -33.42
CA ARG A 111 -30.04 -26.38 -32.90
C ARG A 111 -31.16 -26.07 -33.91
N THR A 112 -31.15 -24.85 -34.44
CA THR A 112 -32.15 -24.45 -35.44
C THR A 112 -32.08 -25.35 -36.71
N ALA A 113 -30.89 -25.72 -37.16
CA ALA A 113 -30.71 -26.62 -38.28
C ALA A 113 -31.23 -28.06 -37.98
N LEU A 114 -30.95 -28.57 -36.79
CA LEU A 114 -31.45 -29.89 -36.36
C LEU A 114 -32.95 -29.90 -36.20
N ASP A 115 -33.56 -28.85 -35.62
CA ASP A 115 -35.00 -28.71 -35.50
C ASP A 115 -35.65 -28.68 -36.90
N ALA A 116 -35.04 -28.00 -37.88
CA ALA A 116 -35.53 -27.99 -39.26
C ALA A 116 -35.43 -29.38 -39.91
N GLN A 117 -34.33 -30.11 -39.68
CA GLN A 117 -34.16 -31.46 -40.20
C GLN A 117 -35.20 -32.42 -39.57
N GLN A 118 -35.45 -32.28 -38.26
CA GLN A 118 -36.47 -33.07 -37.57
C GLN A 118 -37.89 -32.80 -38.18
N ALA A 119 -38.21 -31.53 -38.44
CA ALA A 119 -39.49 -31.17 -39.06
C ALA A 119 -39.63 -31.77 -40.50
N GLN A 120 -38.57 -31.70 -41.27
CA GLN A 120 -38.53 -32.28 -42.65
C GLN A 120 -38.71 -33.81 -42.61
N LEU A 121 -38.04 -34.49 -41.67
CA LEU A 121 -38.18 -35.93 -41.47
C LEU A 121 -39.62 -36.33 -41.10
N ASN A 122 -40.24 -35.58 -40.18
CA ASN A 122 -41.63 -35.83 -39.78
C ASN A 122 -42.61 -35.60 -40.92
N GLU A 123 -42.40 -34.54 -41.73
CA GLU A 123 -43.21 -34.23 -42.90
C GLU A 123 -43.07 -35.32 -44.00
N ALA A 124 -41.83 -35.75 -44.30
CA ALA A 124 -41.60 -36.82 -45.28
C ALA A 124 -42.20 -38.16 -44.87
N LEU A 125 -42.14 -38.48 -43.58
CA LEU A 125 -42.76 -39.68 -43.05
C LEU A 125 -44.30 -39.61 -43.14
N ALA A 126 -44.90 -38.48 -42.73
CA ALA A 126 -46.35 -38.24 -42.81
C ALA A 126 -46.87 -38.25 -44.23
N ALA A 127 -46.09 -37.75 -45.18
CA ALA A 127 -46.43 -37.79 -46.62
C ALA A 127 -46.20 -39.15 -47.28
N GLY A 128 -45.64 -40.14 -46.57
CA GLY A 128 -45.37 -41.47 -47.13
C GLY A 128 -44.19 -41.46 -48.14
N LEU A 129 -43.36 -40.43 -48.14
CA LEU A 129 -42.20 -40.28 -49.03
C LEU A 129 -41.02 -41.16 -48.68
N ILE A 130 -40.96 -41.61 -47.42
CA ILE A 130 -39.91 -42.48 -46.85
C ILE A 130 -40.52 -43.64 -46.11
N SER A 131 -39.84 -44.79 -46.05
CA SER A 131 -40.24 -45.93 -45.25
C SER A 131 -40.02 -45.67 -43.74
N GLN A 132 -40.76 -46.42 -42.90
CA GLN A 132 -40.56 -46.31 -41.44
C GLN A 132 -39.14 -46.73 -40.99
N GLU A 133 -38.49 -47.69 -41.67
CA GLU A 133 -37.11 -48.05 -41.41
C GLU A 133 -36.12 -46.96 -41.72
N ALA A 134 -36.30 -46.31 -42.88
CA ALA A 134 -35.46 -45.15 -43.25
C ALA A 134 -35.68 -43.96 -42.29
N ALA A 135 -36.91 -43.69 -41.89
CA ALA A 135 -37.22 -42.65 -40.92
C ALA A 135 -36.59 -42.95 -39.55
N ALA A 136 -36.64 -44.23 -39.08
CA ALA A 136 -36.03 -44.63 -37.81
C ALA A 136 -34.47 -44.45 -37.84
N ALA A 137 -33.84 -44.76 -38.96
CA ALA A 137 -32.39 -44.61 -39.11
C ALA A 137 -32.00 -43.10 -39.09
N GLN A 138 -32.78 -42.23 -39.77
CA GLN A 138 -32.52 -40.76 -39.73
C GLN A 138 -32.84 -40.18 -38.35
N GLN A 139 -33.91 -40.66 -37.68
CA GLN A 139 -34.22 -40.23 -36.34
C GLN A 139 -33.08 -40.56 -35.34
N ALA A 140 -32.52 -41.76 -35.44
CA ALA A 140 -31.38 -42.13 -34.57
C ALA A 140 -30.16 -41.22 -34.77
N GLN A 141 -29.90 -40.77 -36.00
CA GLN A 141 -28.84 -39.79 -36.28
C GLN A 141 -29.15 -38.42 -35.68
N LEU A 142 -30.39 -37.94 -35.80
CA LEU A 142 -30.85 -36.69 -35.21
C LEU A 142 -30.76 -36.73 -33.69
N ASP A 143 -31.21 -37.82 -33.07
CA ASP A 143 -31.13 -38.00 -31.64
C ASP A 143 -29.66 -37.98 -31.13
N ALA A 144 -28.76 -38.59 -31.84
CA ALA A 144 -27.33 -38.52 -31.55
C ALA A 144 -26.77 -37.08 -31.65
N ALA A 145 -27.20 -36.37 -32.69
CA ALA A 145 -26.78 -34.96 -32.89
C ALA A 145 -27.37 -34.04 -31.79
N PHE A 146 -28.61 -34.23 -31.42
CA PHE A 146 -29.22 -33.52 -30.29
C PHE A 146 -28.51 -33.81 -28.95
N ALA A 147 -28.10 -35.06 -28.73
CA ALA A 147 -27.36 -35.45 -27.53
C ALA A 147 -25.98 -34.75 -27.48
N GLN A 148 -25.29 -34.67 -28.62
CA GLN A 148 -24.01 -33.93 -28.74
C GLN A 148 -24.22 -32.41 -28.48
N LEU A 149 -25.30 -31.85 -29.04
CA LEU A 149 -25.65 -30.43 -28.83
C LEU A 149 -25.91 -30.15 -27.36
N LYS A 150 -26.66 -31.04 -26.68
CA LYS A 150 -26.95 -30.93 -25.24
C LYS A 150 -25.68 -30.99 -24.42
N GLN A 151 -24.74 -31.86 -24.78
CA GLN A 151 -23.44 -31.93 -24.09
C GLN A 151 -22.60 -30.66 -24.30
N ALA A 152 -22.58 -30.15 -25.52
CA ALA A 152 -21.87 -28.88 -25.84
C ALA A 152 -22.50 -27.68 -25.09
N GLN A 153 -23.85 -27.64 -24.99
CA GLN A 153 -24.53 -26.61 -24.19
C GLN A 153 -24.16 -26.68 -22.71
N ALA A 154 -24.08 -27.88 -22.14
CA ALA A 154 -23.67 -28.07 -20.74
C ALA A 154 -22.22 -27.57 -20.48
N GLN A 155 -21.30 -27.82 -21.43
CA GLN A 155 -19.95 -27.31 -21.35
C GLN A 155 -19.89 -25.77 -21.43
N LEU A 156 -20.73 -25.20 -22.30
CA LEU A 156 -20.86 -23.74 -22.42
C LEU A 156 -21.39 -23.11 -21.14
N ASP A 157 -22.40 -23.71 -20.53
CA ASP A 157 -23.01 -23.23 -19.28
C ASP A 157 -22.00 -23.29 -18.13
N GLU A 158 -21.16 -24.34 -18.07
CA GLU A 158 -20.05 -24.41 -17.11
C GLU A 158 -18.99 -23.32 -17.36
N GLY A 159 -18.66 -23.07 -18.63
CA GLY A 159 -17.77 -21.96 -18.99
C GLY A 159 -18.32 -20.59 -18.58
N LYS A 160 -19.63 -20.37 -18.71
CA LYS A 160 -20.29 -19.15 -18.23
C LYS A 160 -20.18 -18.98 -16.71
N LYS A 161 -20.37 -20.04 -15.94
CA LYS A 161 -20.20 -20.01 -14.46
C LYS A 161 -18.77 -19.69 -14.07
N SER A 162 -17.79 -20.30 -14.74
CA SER A 162 -16.37 -20.00 -14.50
C SER A 162 -16.04 -18.54 -14.80
N LEU A 163 -16.63 -17.97 -15.86
CA LEU A 163 -16.47 -16.57 -16.18
C LEU A 163 -17.07 -15.64 -15.12
N GLU A 164 -18.25 -15.96 -14.59
CA GLU A 164 -18.88 -15.21 -13.49
C GLU A 164 -18.02 -15.24 -12.22
N SER A 165 -17.50 -16.43 -11.86
CA SER A 165 -16.59 -16.55 -10.72
C SER A 165 -15.32 -15.70 -10.92
N GLY A 166 -14.69 -15.76 -12.09
CA GLY A 166 -13.52 -14.98 -12.39
C GLY A 166 -13.77 -13.45 -12.34
N ARG A 167 -14.96 -13.02 -12.78
CA ARG A 167 -15.37 -11.61 -12.65
C ARG A 167 -15.56 -11.17 -11.21
N ALA A 168 -16.17 -12.02 -10.39
CA ALA A 168 -16.35 -11.74 -8.96
C ALA A 168 -15.01 -11.65 -8.24
N GLU A 169 -14.06 -12.54 -8.53
CA GLU A 169 -12.70 -12.51 -7.99
C GLU A 169 -11.95 -11.24 -8.43
N LEU A 170 -12.05 -10.87 -9.71
CA LEU A 170 -11.43 -9.64 -10.22
C LEU A 170 -12.00 -8.39 -9.55
N ALA A 171 -13.31 -8.33 -9.36
CA ALA A 171 -13.98 -7.22 -8.67
C ALA A 171 -13.53 -7.12 -7.20
N ALA A 172 -13.41 -8.25 -6.51
CA ALA A 172 -12.91 -8.29 -5.14
C ALA A 172 -11.44 -7.85 -5.05
N ALA A 173 -10.59 -8.30 -5.97
CA ALA A 173 -9.20 -7.88 -6.05
C ALA A 173 -9.05 -6.39 -6.36
N GLY A 174 -9.87 -5.85 -7.26
CA GLY A 174 -9.90 -4.42 -7.56
C GLY A 174 -10.33 -3.55 -6.39
N ALA A 175 -11.30 -4.00 -5.60
CA ALA A 175 -11.73 -3.33 -4.39
C ALA A 175 -10.65 -3.35 -3.28
N ALA A 176 -9.85 -4.41 -3.20
CA ALA A 176 -8.75 -4.51 -2.24
C ALA A 176 -7.53 -3.67 -2.63
N ALA A 177 -7.38 -3.33 -3.93
CA ALA A 177 -6.27 -2.52 -4.46
C ALA A 177 -6.56 -1.00 -4.49
N SER A 178 -7.79 -0.59 -4.15
CA SER A 178 -8.24 0.80 -4.09
C SER A 178 -8.04 1.42 -2.71
#